data_6ec68ba9f45aee50955a4606e2ae0ff0
#
_entry.id   6ec68ba9f45aee50955a4606e2ae0ff0
#
_cell.length_a   1.000
_cell.length_b   1.000
_cell.length_c   1.000
_cell.angle_alpha   90.00
_cell.angle_beta   90.00
_cell.angle_gamma   90.00
#
_symmetry.space_group_name_H-M   'P 1'
#
loop_
_entity.id
_entity.type
_entity.pdbx_description
1 polymer ?
#
loop_
_entity_poly.entity_id
_entity_poly.type
_entity_poly.pdbx_seq_one_letter_code
_entity_poly.pdbx_strand_id
1 'polypeptide(L)'
;MSRVGKQLIIIPSGVTVKIEGQKVSVKGPKGDLEKTFHSNTVIVLNGREISVSVKSPEEGFDRGLWGLSRVLISNMIKGVTEGFSKKLEIAGIGFKAQVQGNKLVLSLGFSHPVKLEFPKNISAVVEKNLITISGIDKEQVGQFAATVKLLKKPEPYKGKGIKYQGEIIRRKAGKAAKAAEGK
;
A
#
# COMPACT_ATOMS: atom_id res chain seq x y z
N MET A 1 10.08 -23.90 9.57
CA MET A 1 10.07 -23.65 8.11
C MET A 1 8.91 -22.74 7.71
N SER A 2 9.05 -21.84 6.68
CA SER A 2 7.99 -20.91 6.25
C SER A 2 7.13 -21.54 5.15
N ARG A 3 5.82 -21.71 5.38
CA ARG A 3 4.88 -22.18 4.35
C ARG A 3 4.76 -21.21 3.17
N VAL A 4 4.78 -19.91 3.45
CA VAL A 4 4.72 -18.86 2.42
C VAL A 4 6.03 -18.79 1.65
N GLY A 5 7.18 -18.85 2.31
CA GLY A 5 8.50 -18.75 1.68
C GLY A 5 8.77 -19.87 0.66
N LYS A 6 8.27 -21.09 0.90
CA LYS A 6 8.44 -22.23 -0.01
C LYS A 6 7.66 -22.15 -1.32
N GLN A 7 6.64 -21.28 -1.39
CA GLN A 7 5.84 -21.19 -2.61
C GLN A 7 6.65 -20.56 -3.75
N LEU A 8 6.70 -21.21 -4.88
CA LEU A 8 7.27 -20.67 -6.11
C LEU A 8 6.52 -19.43 -6.58
N ILE A 9 7.23 -18.55 -7.24
CA ILE A 9 6.66 -17.35 -7.85
C ILE A 9 6.74 -17.53 -9.34
N ILE A 10 5.58 -17.58 -10.00
CA ILE A 10 5.48 -17.71 -11.45
C ILE A 10 5.60 -16.33 -12.09
N ILE A 11 6.46 -16.20 -13.09
CA ILE A 11 6.64 -14.97 -13.87
C ILE A 11 5.63 -15.00 -15.03
N PRO A 12 4.67 -14.06 -15.08
CA PRO A 12 3.71 -13.99 -16.19
C PRO A 12 4.41 -13.56 -17.49
N SER A 13 3.75 -13.83 -18.61
CA SER A 13 4.19 -13.37 -19.93
C SER A 13 4.26 -11.83 -19.97
N GLY A 14 5.34 -11.28 -20.53
CA GLY A 14 5.56 -9.82 -20.61
C GLY A 14 6.29 -9.21 -19.40
N VAL A 15 6.71 -10.02 -18.43
CA VAL A 15 7.57 -9.57 -17.31
C VAL A 15 8.96 -10.16 -17.47
N THR A 16 9.97 -9.31 -17.34
CA THR A 16 11.39 -9.70 -17.31
C THR A 16 11.95 -9.48 -15.91
N VAL A 17 12.58 -10.51 -15.37
CA VAL A 17 13.24 -10.43 -14.05
C VAL A 17 14.74 -10.62 -14.24
N LYS A 18 15.53 -9.72 -13.64
CA LYS A 18 16.99 -9.85 -13.55
C LYS A 18 17.38 -9.90 -12.08
N ILE A 19 18.32 -10.81 -11.78
CA ILE A 19 18.84 -11.01 -10.44
C ILE A 19 20.35 -10.77 -10.51
N GLU A 20 20.82 -9.75 -9.80
CA GLU A 20 22.24 -9.39 -9.71
C GLU A 20 22.66 -9.45 -8.23
N GLY A 21 23.11 -10.62 -7.79
CA GLY A 21 23.40 -10.87 -6.38
C GLY A 21 22.16 -10.70 -5.50
N GLN A 22 22.15 -9.64 -4.68
CA GLN A 22 21.03 -9.32 -3.79
C GLN A 22 20.02 -8.34 -4.40
N LYS A 23 20.33 -7.77 -5.57
CA LYS A 23 19.47 -6.82 -6.26
C LYS A 23 18.58 -7.56 -7.26
N VAL A 24 17.27 -7.37 -7.12
CA VAL A 24 16.27 -7.90 -8.04
C VAL A 24 15.63 -6.74 -8.77
N SER A 25 15.67 -6.78 -10.10
CA SER A 25 15.01 -5.84 -10.99
C SER A 25 13.90 -6.56 -11.74
N VAL A 26 12.69 -6.00 -11.69
CA VAL A 26 11.51 -6.53 -12.37
C VAL A 26 10.99 -5.49 -13.33
N LYS A 27 10.92 -5.82 -14.62
CA LYS A 27 10.42 -4.94 -15.68
C LYS A 27 9.16 -5.53 -16.29
N GLY A 28 8.11 -4.72 -16.42
CA GLY A 28 6.83 -5.13 -16.97
C GLY A 28 6.11 -4.02 -17.73
N PRO A 29 4.87 -4.25 -18.15
CA PRO A 29 4.12 -3.30 -18.99
C PRO A 29 3.82 -1.96 -18.34
N LYS A 30 3.73 -1.89 -16.99
CA LYS A 30 3.44 -0.64 -16.27
C LYS A 30 4.67 0.11 -15.77
N GLY A 31 5.85 -0.47 -15.93
CA GLY A 31 7.11 0.13 -15.50
C GLY A 31 8.08 -0.88 -14.94
N ASP A 32 9.08 -0.38 -14.25
CA ASP A 32 10.15 -1.16 -13.64
C ASP A 32 10.26 -0.87 -12.14
N LEU A 33 10.62 -1.90 -11.40
CA LEU A 33 10.89 -1.85 -9.98
C LEU A 33 12.20 -2.55 -9.65
N GLU A 34 12.95 -1.95 -8.74
CA GLU A 34 14.19 -2.53 -8.22
C GLU A 34 14.14 -2.58 -6.70
N LYS A 35 14.63 -3.67 -6.13
CA LYS A 35 14.76 -3.80 -4.67
C LYS A 35 15.99 -4.65 -4.32
N THR A 36 16.69 -4.21 -3.27
CA THR A 36 17.83 -4.97 -2.71
C THR A 36 17.34 -5.77 -1.50
N PHE A 37 17.69 -7.06 -1.47
CA PHE A 37 17.32 -7.98 -0.41
C PHE A 37 18.48 -8.23 0.56
N HIS A 38 18.18 -8.78 1.72
CA HIS A 38 19.16 -9.08 2.75
C HIS A 38 20.16 -10.17 2.27
N SER A 39 21.41 -10.10 2.70
CA SER A 39 22.49 -11.02 2.32
C SER A 39 22.25 -12.49 2.67
N ASN A 40 21.37 -12.75 3.64
CA ASN A 40 20.99 -14.11 4.02
C ASN A 40 19.91 -14.71 3.10
N THR A 41 19.33 -13.92 2.20
CA THR A 41 18.32 -14.40 1.25
C THR A 41 19.02 -14.91 -0.01
N VAL A 42 18.67 -16.09 -0.47
CA VAL A 42 19.13 -16.68 -1.72
C VAL A 42 17.96 -16.71 -2.68
N ILE A 43 18.11 -16.07 -3.83
CA ILE A 43 17.06 -15.96 -4.85
C ILE A 43 17.55 -16.63 -6.11
N VAL A 44 16.82 -17.63 -6.59
CA VAL A 44 17.18 -18.41 -7.78
C VAL A 44 16.09 -18.29 -8.82
N LEU A 45 16.47 -17.96 -10.05
CA LEU A 45 15.59 -17.90 -11.20
C LEU A 45 15.75 -19.20 -12.02
N ASN A 46 14.69 -19.99 -12.13
CA ASN A 46 14.62 -21.21 -12.90
C ASN A 46 13.61 -21.03 -14.05
N GLY A 47 14.08 -20.55 -15.19
CA GLY A 47 13.22 -20.28 -16.34
C GLY A 47 12.16 -19.21 -16.03
N ARG A 48 10.90 -19.63 -15.84
CA ARG A 48 9.77 -18.72 -15.49
C ARG A 48 9.36 -18.79 -14.02
N GLU A 49 10.14 -19.42 -13.18
CA GLU A 49 9.86 -19.57 -11.77
C GLU A 49 10.97 -18.97 -10.92
N ILE A 50 10.60 -18.27 -9.88
CA ILE A 50 11.54 -17.77 -8.89
C ILE A 50 11.34 -18.56 -7.60
N SER A 51 12.42 -19.15 -7.10
CA SER A 51 12.49 -19.73 -5.78
C SER A 51 13.30 -18.84 -4.85
N VAL A 52 12.81 -18.71 -3.63
CA VAL A 52 13.48 -17.96 -2.57
C VAL A 52 13.84 -18.92 -1.46
N SER A 53 15.06 -18.83 -0.96
CA SER A 53 15.54 -19.56 0.22
C SER A 53 16.37 -18.66 1.11
N VAL A 54 16.75 -19.15 2.27
CA VAL A 54 17.60 -18.43 3.24
C VAL A 54 18.72 -19.36 3.71
N LYS A 55 19.82 -18.79 4.19
CA LYS A 55 21.00 -19.56 4.62
C LYS A 55 20.68 -20.44 5.83
N SER A 56 19.96 -19.91 6.84
CA SER A 56 19.67 -20.59 8.11
C SER A 56 18.16 -20.65 8.35
N PRO A 57 17.41 -21.60 7.73
CA PRO A 57 15.95 -21.65 7.83
C PRO A 57 15.41 -21.95 9.23
N GLU A 58 16.24 -22.44 10.12
CA GLU A 58 15.91 -22.75 11.53
C GLU A 58 15.93 -21.49 12.41
N GLU A 59 16.70 -20.47 12.06
CA GLU A 59 16.74 -19.20 12.77
C GLU A 59 15.46 -18.39 12.55
N GLY A 60 14.94 -17.81 13.64
CA GLY A 60 13.69 -17.04 13.60
C GLY A 60 13.77 -15.82 12.67
N PHE A 61 14.91 -15.13 12.66
CA PHE A 61 15.18 -13.99 11.79
C PHE A 61 15.17 -14.36 10.31
N ASP A 62 15.96 -15.36 9.93
CA ASP A 62 16.06 -15.82 8.54
C ASP A 62 14.74 -16.41 8.03
N ARG A 63 14.01 -17.10 8.91
CA ARG A 63 12.65 -17.60 8.59
C ARG A 63 11.67 -16.46 8.30
N GLY A 64 11.79 -15.34 9.01
CA GLY A 64 11.03 -14.12 8.73
C GLY A 64 11.41 -13.50 7.38
N LEU A 65 12.73 -13.38 7.10
CA LEU A 65 13.26 -12.87 5.83
C LEU A 65 12.81 -13.72 4.64
N TRP A 66 12.73 -15.04 4.79
CA TRP A 66 12.28 -15.94 3.73
C TRP A 66 10.86 -15.60 3.24
N GLY A 67 9.91 -15.52 4.17
CA GLY A 67 8.53 -15.14 3.84
C GLY A 67 8.41 -13.71 3.30
N LEU A 68 9.12 -12.76 3.92
CA LEU A 68 9.13 -11.36 3.51
C LEU A 68 9.65 -11.20 2.08
N SER A 69 10.82 -11.76 1.77
CA SER A 69 11.45 -11.62 0.46
C SER A 69 10.58 -12.22 -0.64
N ARG A 70 10.00 -13.39 -0.41
CA ARG A 70 9.06 -14.01 -1.35
C ARG A 70 7.86 -13.10 -1.64
N VAL A 71 7.23 -12.54 -0.60
CA VAL A 71 6.06 -11.67 -0.77
C VAL A 71 6.44 -10.37 -1.47
N LEU A 72 7.60 -9.79 -1.17
CA LEU A 72 8.08 -8.57 -1.84
C LEU A 72 8.28 -8.79 -3.33
N ILE A 73 8.96 -9.89 -3.74
CA ILE A 73 9.15 -10.23 -5.17
C ILE A 73 7.80 -10.45 -5.85
N SER A 74 6.88 -11.18 -5.22
CA SER A 74 5.53 -11.38 -5.75
C SER A 74 4.76 -10.07 -5.91
N ASN A 75 4.91 -9.13 -4.96
CA ASN A 75 4.32 -7.80 -5.07
C ASN A 75 4.95 -6.99 -6.21
N MET A 76 6.28 -7.06 -6.42
CA MET A 76 6.94 -6.38 -7.55
C MET A 76 6.38 -6.87 -8.88
N ILE A 77 6.26 -8.20 -9.07
CA ILE A 77 5.69 -8.77 -10.29
C ILE A 77 4.25 -8.32 -10.52
N LYS A 78 3.38 -8.39 -9.49
CA LYS A 78 2.01 -7.88 -9.58
C LYS A 78 1.95 -6.39 -9.85
N GLY A 79 2.86 -5.62 -9.24
CA GLY A 79 2.91 -4.18 -9.41
C GLY A 79 3.20 -3.75 -10.84
N VAL A 80 4.16 -4.39 -11.51
CA VAL A 80 4.52 -4.06 -12.90
C VAL A 80 3.53 -4.62 -13.93
N THR A 81 2.66 -5.57 -13.54
CA THR A 81 1.59 -6.11 -14.40
C THR A 81 0.27 -5.40 -14.22
N GLU A 82 -0.34 -5.56 -13.05
CA GLU A 82 -1.67 -5.07 -12.71
C GLU A 82 -1.63 -3.68 -12.07
N GLY A 83 -0.59 -3.41 -11.29
CA GLY A 83 -0.49 -2.26 -10.40
C GLY A 83 -1.26 -2.47 -9.10
N PHE A 84 -1.18 -1.48 -8.22
CA PHE A 84 -1.91 -1.45 -6.96
C PHE A 84 -2.75 -0.20 -6.85
N SER A 85 -3.89 -0.30 -6.19
CA SER A 85 -4.73 0.85 -5.87
C SER A 85 -5.24 0.78 -4.44
N LYS A 86 -5.39 1.96 -3.82
CA LYS A 86 -6.06 2.15 -2.53
C LYS A 86 -7.09 3.25 -2.67
N LYS A 87 -8.29 3.00 -2.17
CA LYS A 87 -9.39 3.95 -2.22
C LYS A 87 -9.65 4.53 -0.83
N LEU A 88 -9.73 5.85 -0.76
CA LEU A 88 -10.04 6.61 0.45
C LEU A 88 -11.34 7.37 0.26
N GLU A 89 -12.19 7.36 1.28
CA GLU A 89 -13.44 8.12 1.33
C GLU A 89 -13.28 9.32 2.25
N ILE A 90 -13.70 10.48 1.77
CA ILE A 90 -13.76 11.71 2.56
C ILE A 90 -15.18 11.89 3.05
N ALA A 91 -15.38 11.94 4.35
CA ALA A 91 -16.65 12.21 4.99
C ALA A 91 -16.58 13.52 5.78
N GLY A 92 -17.43 14.47 5.46
CA GLY A 92 -17.52 15.75 6.18
C GLY A 92 -18.13 16.87 5.33
N ILE A 93 -18.93 17.71 5.95
CA ILE A 93 -19.52 18.89 5.28
C ILE A 93 -18.38 19.87 4.98
N GLY A 94 -18.28 20.32 3.74
CA GLY A 94 -17.25 21.26 3.31
C GLY A 94 -15.88 20.66 3.03
N PHE A 95 -15.69 19.34 3.24
CA PHE A 95 -14.44 18.68 2.86
C PHE A 95 -14.40 18.46 1.35
N LYS A 96 -13.26 18.81 0.75
CA LYS A 96 -13.05 18.67 -0.70
C LYS A 96 -11.64 18.15 -0.97
N ALA A 97 -11.50 17.36 -2.02
CA ALA A 97 -10.23 16.95 -2.58
C ALA A 97 -10.17 17.31 -4.07
N GLN A 98 -9.01 17.70 -4.54
CA GLN A 98 -8.75 17.98 -5.95
C GLN A 98 -7.33 17.59 -6.30
N VAL A 99 -7.12 17.10 -7.52
CA VAL A 99 -5.80 16.88 -8.08
C VAL A 99 -5.43 18.11 -8.91
N GLN A 100 -4.30 18.73 -8.61
CA GLN A 100 -3.76 19.88 -9.34
C GLN A 100 -2.34 19.55 -9.83
N GLY A 101 -2.22 19.12 -11.08
CA GLY A 101 -0.95 18.67 -11.63
C GLY A 101 -0.38 17.50 -10.84
N ASN A 102 0.79 17.67 -10.25
CA ASN A 102 1.47 16.65 -9.44
C ASN A 102 1.19 16.75 -7.92
N LYS A 103 0.08 17.41 -7.53
CA LYS A 103 -0.27 17.63 -6.12
C LYS A 103 -1.71 17.25 -5.85
N LEU A 104 -1.93 16.64 -4.69
CA LEU A 104 -3.25 16.42 -4.10
C LEU A 104 -3.54 17.58 -3.15
N VAL A 105 -4.58 18.36 -3.44
CA VAL A 105 -5.03 19.49 -2.63
C VAL A 105 -6.27 19.07 -1.85
N LEU A 106 -6.20 19.18 -0.53
CA LEU A 106 -7.23 18.73 0.40
C LEU A 106 -7.72 19.91 1.26
N SER A 107 -9.00 20.21 1.20
CA SER A 107 -9.69 21.14 2.11
C SER A 107 -10.42 20.32 3.18
N LEU A 108 -9.86 20.26 4.39
CA LEU A 108 -10.32 19.40 5.48
C LEU A 108 -10.76 20.17 6.72
N GLY A 109 -11.18 21.44 6.53
CA GLY A 109 -11.59 22.33 7.62
C GLY A 109 -10.44 22.91 8.43
N PHE A 110 -9.23 22.92 7.87
CA PHE A 110 -8.09 23.71 8.37
C PHE A 110 -8.13 25.13 7.82
N SER A 111 -7.39 26.05 8.42
CA SER A 111 -7.31 27.46 7.98
C SER A 111 -6.76 27.60 6.55
N HIS A 112 -5.98 26.62 6.08
CA HIS A 112 -5.41 26.58 4.73
C HIS A 112 -5.59 25.18 4.13
N PRO A 113 -5.69 25.06 2.80
CA PRO A 113 -5.72 23.76 2.13
C PRO A 113 -4.37 23.05 2.27
N VAL A 114 -4.40 21.75 2.58
CA VAL A 114 -3.21 20.91 2.66
C VAL A 114 -2.85 20.44 1.25
N LYS A 115 -1.61 20.66 0.84
CA LYS A 115 -1.06 20.25 -0.46
C LYS A 115 -0.06 19.12 -0.26
N LEU A 116 -0.29 17.96 -0.87
CA LEU A 116 0.63 16.82 -0.88
C LEU A 116 1.14 16.57 -2.29
N GLU A 117 2.44 16.50 -2.46
CA GLU A 117 3.07 16.13 -3.74
C GLU A 117 3.03 14.61 -3.90
N PHE A 118 2.77 14.15 -5.13
CA PHE A 118 2.83 12.74 -5.43
C PHE A 118 4.29 12.28 -5.52
N PRO A 119 4.64 11.18 -4.83
CA PRO A 119 5.91 10.50 -5.10
C PRO A 119 5.98 10.00 -6.54
N LYS A 120 7.19 9.68 -6.99
CA LYS A 120 7.39 9.05 -8.31
C LYS A 120 6.54 7.79 -8.44
N ASN A 121 5.95 7.55 -9.60
CA ASN A 121 5.14 6.37 -9.91
C ASN A 121 3.83 6.22 -9.11
N ILE A 122 3.35 7.31 -8.50
CA ILE A 122 2.02 7.38 -7.88
C ILE A 122 1.16 8.37 -8.63
N SER A 123 -0.07 7.97 -8.88
CA SER A 123 -1.13 8.82 -9.41
C SER A 123 -2.36 8.75 -8.52
N ALA A 124 -3.18 9.79 -8.53
CA ALA A 124 -4.46 9.78 -7.84
C ALA A 124 -5.55 10.35 -8.73
N VAL A 125 -6.73 9.78 -8.62
CA VAL A 125 -7.96 10.26 -9.25
C VAL A 125 -8.96 10.57 -8.14
N VAL A 126 -9.62 11.71 -8.26
CA VAL A 126 -10.64 12.14 -7.29
C VAL A 126 -11.99 12.17 -7.97
N GLU A 127 -12.91 11.37 -7.47
CA GLU A 127 -14.30 11.29 -7.92
C GLU A 127 -15.22 11.65 -6.75
N LYS A 128 -15.76 12.87 -6.77
CA LYS A 128 -16.59 13.37 -5.66
C LYS A 128 -15.85 13.29 -4.31
N ASN A 129 -16.23 12.34 -3.47
CA ASN A 129 -15.66 12.09 -2.14
C ASN A 129 -14.69 10.89 -2.08
N LEU A 130 -14.42 10.27 -3.22
CA LEU A 130 -13.54 9.10 -3.32
C LEU A 130 -12.20 9.51 -3.94
N ILE A 131 -11.11 9.22 -3.24
CA ILE A 131 -9.75 9.37 -3.74
C ILE A 131 -9.22 7.98 -4.06
N THR A 132 -8.93 7.70 -5.31
CA THR A 132 -8.28 6.46 -5.74
C THR A 132 -6.81 6.76 -5.97
N ILE A 133 -5.93 6.18 -5.16
CA ILE A 133 -4.48 6.29 -5.27
C ILE A 133 -3.98 5.02 -5.95
N SER A 134 -3.23 5.15 -7.03
CA SER A 134 -2.70 4.03 -7.82
C SER A 134 -1.22 4.18 -8.09
N GLY A 135 -0.54 3.03 -8.25
CA GLY A 135 0.89 2.98 -8.52
C GLY A 135 1.40 1.56 -8.72
N ILE A 136 2.64 1.44 -9.13
CA ILE A 136 3.30 0.15 -9.37
C ILE A 136 3.86 -0.45 -8.07
N ASP A 137 4.26 0.37 -7.10
CA ASP A 137 4.82 -0.08 -5.83
C ASP A 137 3.76 -0.10 -4.72
N LYS A 138 3.45 -1.29 -4.23
CA LYS A 138 2.48 -1.51 -3.14
C LYS A 138 2.85 -0.76 -1.86
N GLU A 139 4.15 -0.67 -1.55
CA GLU A 139 4.65 0.00 -0.36
C GLU A 139 4.40 1.50 -0.45
N GLN A 140 4.78 2.13 -1.57
CA GLN A 140 4.58 3.56 -1.80
C GLN A 140 3.09 3.94 -1.85
N VAL A 141 2.26 3.15 -2.55
CA VAL A 141 0.80 3.36 -2.58
C VAL A 141 0.20 3.27 -1.18
N GLY A 142 0.62 2.27 -0.39
CA GLY A 142 0.17 2.10 0.98
C GLY A 142 0.59 3.24 1.89
N GLN A 143 1.85 3.65 1.82
CA GLN A 143 2.41 4.74 2.61
C GLN A 143 1.75 6.08 2.28
N PHE A 144 1.60 6.40 0.99
CA PHE A 144 0.94 7.64 0.58
C PHE A 144 -0.54 7.68 1.02
N ALA A 145 -1.27 6.56 0.86
CA ALA A 145 -2.64 6.46 1.35
C ALA A 145 -2.75 6.64 2.87
N ALA A 146 -1.80 6.08 3.63
CA ALA A 146 -1.74 6.26 5.08
C ALA A 146 -1.44 7.71 5.45
N THR A 147 -0.53 8.38 4.76
CA THR A 147 -0.22 9.80 4.96
C THR A 147 -1.45 10.67 4.72
N VAL A 148 -2.18 10.44 3.64
CA VAL A 148 -3.44 11.17 3.36
C VAL A 148 -4.48 10.95 4.47
N LYS A 149 -4.66 9.70 4.93
CA LYS A 149 -5.59 9.37 6.03
C LYS A 149 -5.17 10.02 7.35
N LEU A 150 -3.89 10.11 7.64
CA LEU A 150 -3.37 10.71 8.89
C LEU A 150 -3.65 12.21 9.00
N LEU A 151 -3.82 12.94 7.89
CA LEU A 151 -4.15 14.37 7.92
C LEU A 151 -5.45 14.66 8.67
N LYS A 152 -6.45 13.79 8.53
CA LYS A 152 -7.72 13.94 9.23
C LYS A 152 -8.33 12.57 9.50
N LYS A 153 -7.90 11.95 10.60
CA LYS A 153 -8.47 10.67 11.05
C LYS A 153 -9.97 10.81 11.29
N PRO A 154 -10.77 9.76 11.02
CA PRO A 154 -12.20 9.81 11.24
C PRO A 154 -12.53 9.99 12.72
N GLU A 155 -13.40 10.94 13.01
CA GLU A 155 -13.90 11.24 14.35
C GLU A 155 -14.80 10.10 14.84
N PRO A 156 -14.69 9.68 16.12
CA PRO A 156 -15.47 8.55 16.63
C PRO A 156 -16.97 8.84 16.82
N TYR A 157 -17.40 10.10 16.87
CA TYR A 157 -18.82 10.45 17.09
C TYR A 157 -19.61 10.57 15.79
N LYS A 158 -19.21 11.48 14.89
CA LYS A 158 -19.91 11.75 13.62
C LYS A 158 -19.26 11.03 12.44
N GLY A 159 -18.07 10.47 12.60
CA GLY A 159 -17.32 9.78 11.53
C GLY A 159 -16.75 10.73 10.47
N LYS A 160 -16.63 12.04 10.77
CA LYS A 160 -16.01 13.01 9.85
C LYS A 160 -14.51 12.79 9.78
N GLY A 161 -13.97 12.73 8.57
CA GLY A 161 -12.54 12.50 8.32
C GLY A 161 -12.30 11.69 7.06
N ILE A 162 -11.09 11.17 6.92
CA ILE A 162 -10.67 10.33 5.80
C ILE A 162 -10.53 8.89 6.30
N LYS A 163 -11.23 7.97 5.64
CA LYS A 163 -11.18 6.52 5.93
C LYS A 163 -10.86 5.73 4.66
N TYR A 164 -10.41 4.49 4.80
CA TYR A 164 -10.36 3.58 3.66
C TYR A 164 -11.78 3.21 3.22
N GLN A 165 -11.95 2.95 1.93
CA GLN A 165 -13.22 2.43 1.42
C GLN A 165 -13.54 1.10 2.11
N GLY A 166 -14.78 0.99 2.65
CA GLY A 166 -15.21 -0.18 3.40
C GLY A 166 -14.72 -0.25 4.86
N GLU A 167 -13.95 0.73 5.34
CA GLU A 167 -13.53 0.78 6.75
C GLU A 167 -14.72 1.14 7.66
N ILE A 168 -15.03 0.26 8.58
CA ILE A 168 -16.09 0.48 9.58
C ILE A 168 -15.50 1.24 10.77
N ILE A 169 -15.97 2.46 10.99
CA ILE A 169 -15.54 3.27 12.12
C ILE A 169 -16.42 2.94 13.33
N ARG A 170 -15.84 2.44 14.41
CA ARG A 170 -16.54 2.21 15.68
C ARG A 170 -16.96 3.57 16.25
N ARG A 171 -18.26 3.87 16.21
CA ARG A 171 -18.80 5.11 16.74
C ARG A 171 -19.04 5.00 18.24
N LYS A 172 -18.81 6.09 18.95
CA LYS A 172 -19.14 6.24 20.37
C LYS A 172 -20.52 6.89 20.49
N ALA A 173 -21.33 6.43 21.46
CA ALA A 173 -22.58 7.09 21.82
C ALA A 173 -22.29 8.50 22.37
N GLY A 174 -23.04 9.49 21.90
CA GLY A 174 -22.98 10.85 22.45
C GLY A 174 -23.59 10.94 23.86
N LYS A 175 -23.47 12.10 24.51
CA LYS A 175 -24.03 12.35 25.85
C LYS A 175 -25.52 12.02 25.96
N ALA A 176 -26.31 12.31 24.92
CA ALA A 176 -27.78 12.06 24.92
C ALA A 176 -28.15 10.57 24.97
N ALA A 177 -27.33 9.68 24.34
CA ALA A 177 -27.59 8.24 24.36
C ALA A 177 -27.24 7.60 25.72
N LYS A 178 -26.21 8.11 26.43
CA LYS A 178 -25.88 7.66 27.80
C LYS A 178 -26.96 8.04 28.83
N ALA A 179 -27.67 9.14 28.64
CA ALA A 179 -28.73 9.55 29.52
C ALA A 179 -30.03 8.69 29.38
N ALA A 180 -30.20 8.01 28.23
CA ALA A 180 -31.31 7.11 27.99
C ALA A 180 -31.10 5.68 28.57
N GLU A 181 -29.84 5.25 28.71
CA GLU A 181 -29.51 3.93 29.32
C GLU A 181 -29.43 3.97 30.85
N GLY A 182 -29.49 5.15 31.46
CA GLY A 182 -29.40 5.36 32.93
C GLY A 182 -30.73 5.71 33.61
N LYS A 183 -31.90 5.42 32.96
CA LYS A 183 -33.23 5.52 33.58
C LYS A 183 -33.88 4.17 33.69
#